data_1fd3d0290ecf4dd61474fb06d8612bba
#
_entry.id   1fd3d0290ecf4dd61474fb06d8612bba
#
_cell.length_a   1.000
_cell.length_b   1.000
_cell.length_c   1.000
_cell.angle_alpha   90.00
_cell.angle_beta   90.00
_cell.angle_gamma   90.00
#
_symmetry.space_group_name_H-M   'P 1'
#
loop_
_entity.id
_entity.type
_entity.pdbx_description
1 polymer ?
#
loop_
_entity_poly.entity_id
_entity_poly.type
_entity_poly.pdbx_seq_one_letter_code
_entity_poly.pdbx_strand_id
1 'polypeptide(L)'
;DGAANNIKSAKKMVDKGRTEVWDALDVVIKDHPVMLNRAPTLHRLGIQAFEPVLVEGRALKLHPLNCTAFNADFDGDQMAIHVPLSAEAQAEARILMLSANNLLRPQDGGPVTVPTQDMVLGSYYLTFERFENGVSQMDNDEFWPQDIDFALAGKRYDELTDEEKASVNLHVYRDEDEAMLAYNDHLIGIHQPILVRTVKQMPDGTMGSKVVRVTIGRIIFNRNIPQDLGFVKRVDENGEPTENYFDYEITEVCGKKLLGKIVDRTIKLHNFTIAAEVLDNKIGRASCR
;
A
#
# COMPACT_ATOMS: atom_id res chain seq x y z
N ASP A 1 21.67 31.20 -12.90
CA ASP A 1 20.92 31.89 -11.85
C ASP A 1 21.57 33.21 -11.38
N GLY A 2 22.79 33.53 -11.82
CA GLY A 2 23.48 34.78 -11.48
C GLY A 2 24.08 34.86 -10.06
N ALA A 3 23.98 33.78 -9.27
CA ALA A 3 24.53 33.71 -7.91
C ALA A 3 26.07 33.68 -7.86
N ALA A 4 26.72 33.23 -8.95
CA ALA A 4 28.16 33.15 -9.07
C ALA A 4 28.64 33.72 -10.42
N ASN A 5 29.71 34.54 -10.36
CA ASN A 5 30.26 35.21 -11.54
C ASN A 5 31.23 34.34 -12.36
N ASN A 6 31.74 33.25 -11.79
CA ASN A 6 32.63 32.32 -12.47
C ASN A 6 32.61 30.93 -11.81
N ILE A 7 33.12 29.93 -12.53
CA ILE A 7 33.16 28.52 -12.11
C ILE A 7 33.90 28.34 -10.76
N LYS A 8 34.97 29.09 -10.54
CA LYS A 8 35.76 29.04 -9.29
C LYS A 8 34.94 29.52 -8.09
N SER A 9 34.14 30.56 -8.26
CA SER A 9 33.24 31.08 -7.25
C SER A 9 32.10 30.09 -6.98
N ALA A 10 31.49 29.52 -8.04
CA ALA A 10 30.44 28.53 -7.94
C ALA A 10 30.92 27.29 -7.14
N LYS A 11 32.08 26.73 -7.49
CA LYS A 11 32.68 25.61 -6.77
C LYS A 11 32.85 25.90 -5.26
N LYS A 12 33.34 27.10 -4.93
CA LYS A 12 33.51 27.54 -3.55
C LYS A 12 32.19 27.71 -2.78
N MET A 13 31.10 28.04 -3.49
CA MET A 13 29.76 28.08 -2.88
C MET A 13 29.21 26.68 -2.64
N VAL A 14 29.42 25.75 -3.57
CA VAL A 14 29.06 24.33 -3.40
C VAL A 14 29.81 23.71 -2.23
N ASP A 15 31.13 23.91 -2.16
CA ASP A 15 31.96 23.39 -1.06
C ASP A 15 31.52 23.92 0.32
N LYS A 16 30.94 25.12 0.37
CA LYS A 16 30.43 25.76 1.60
C LYS A 16 28.97 25.39 1.92
N GLY A 17 28.28 24.68 1.05
CA GLY A 17 26.88 24.27 1.24
C GLY A 17 25.91 25.44 1.47
N ARG A 18 26.04 26.54 0.69
CA ARG A 18 25.13 27.69 0.81
C ARG A 18 23.69 27.33 0.42
N THR A 19 22.71 28.07 0.94
CA THR A 19 21.28 27.88 0.65
C THR A 19 20.95 27.98 -0.83
N GLU A 20 21.56 28.93 -1.53
CA GLU A 20 21.36 29.10 -2.98
C GLU A 20 21.81 27.89 -3.81
N VAL A 21 22.72 27.07 -3.26
CA VAL A 21 23.17 25.81 -3.90
C VAL A 21 22.07 24.75 -3.79
N TRP A 22 21.36 24.69 -2.68
CA TRP A 22 20.25 23.75 -2.50
C TRP A 22 19.08 24.09 -3.41
N ASP A 23 18.74 25.37 -3.59
CA ASP A 23 17.71 25.83 -4.53
C ASP A 23 18.07 25.45 -5.97
N ALA A 24 19.34 25.67 -6.36
CA ALA A 24 19.83 25.29 -7.69
C ALA A 24 19.83 23.75 -7.86
N LEU A 25 20.17 23.00 -6.82
CA LEU A 25 20.20 21.56 -6.86
C LEU A 25 18.77 20.98 -7.04
N ASP A 26 17.79 21.54 -6.34
CA ASP A 26 16.37 21.11 -6.48
C ASP A 26 15.86 21.23 -7.92
N VAL A 27 16.32 22.25 -8.65
CA VAL A 27 16.00 22.39 -10.07
C VAL A 27 16.74 21.37 -10.94
N VAL A 28 18.03 21.09 -10.64
CA VAL A 28 18.87 20.19 -11.45
C VAL A 28 18.47 18.72 -11.30
N ILE A 29 18.01 18.30 -10.11
CA ILE A 29 17.62 16.91 -9.88
C ILE A 29 16.27 16.54 -10.50
N LYS A 30 15.43 17.53 -10.85
CA LYS A 30 14.18 17.26 -11.55
C LYS A 30 14.49 16.58 -12.89
N ASP A 31 13.81 15.48 -13.13
CA ASP A 31 13.98 14.67 -14.35
C ASP A 31 15.41 14.12 -14.55
N HIS A 32 16.25 14.07 -13.52
CA HIS A 32 17.59 13.51 -13.60
C HIS A 32 17.70 12.23 -12.74
N PRO A 33 17.54 11.03 -13.34
CA PRO A 33 17.60 9.79 -12.59
C PRO A 33 19.00 9.55 -12.03
N VAL A 34 19.08 8.95 -10.85
CA VAL A 34 20.32 8.46 -10.25
C VAL A 34 20.24 6.95 -10.07
N MET A 35 21.37 6.26 -10.19
CA MET A 35 21.42 4.82 -9.96
C MET A 35 21.97 4.54 -8.58
N LEU A 36 21.31 3.68 -7.81
CA LEU A 36 21.78 3.14 -6.54
C LEU A 36 22.31 1.72 -6.75
N ASN A 37 23.42 1.43 -6.09
CA ASN A 37 24.03 0.10 -6.07
C ASN A 37 24.42 -0.29 -4.65
N ARG A 38 24.13 -1.52 -4.25
CA ARG A 38 24.68 -2.15 -3.05
C ARG A 38 25.56 -3.34 -3.43
N ALA A 39 26.79 -3.35 -2.94
CA ALA A 39 27.67 -4.51 -3.08
C ALA A 39 27.36 -5.59 -2.02
N PRO A 40 27.41 -6.90 -2.34
CA PRO A 40 27.71 -7.45 -3.66
C PRO A 40 26.50 -7.40 -4.60
N THR A 41 26.72 -7.08 -5.88
CA THR A 41 25.67 -7.07 -6.90
C THR A 41 25.46 -8.49 -7.44
N LEU A 42 24.53 -9.22 -6.84
CA LEU A 42 24.28 -10.63 -7.15
C LEU A 42 23.40 -10.83 -8.41
N HIS A 43 22.59 -9.86 -8.75
CA HIS A 43 21.69 -9.88 -9.90
C HIS A 43 21.40 -8.46 -10.40
N ARG A 44 20.74 -8.33 -11.55
CA ARG A 44 20.51 -7.04 -12.22
C ARG A 44 19.74 -6.02 -11.36
N LEU A 45 18.90 -6.47 -10.41
CA LEU A 45 18.14 -5.58 -9.51
C LEU A 45 19.00 -5.02 -8.35
N GLY A 46 20.26 -5.44 -8.22
CA GLY A 46 21.23 -4.83 -7.32
C GLY A 46 21.74 -3.46 -7.78
N ILE A 47 21.36 -3.03 -8.99
CA ILE A 47 21.52 -1.68 -9.52
C ILE A 47 20.18 -1.24 -10.07
N GLN A 48 19.59 -0.19 -9.52
CA GLN A 48 18.32 0.37 -9.98
C GLN A 48 18.39 1.89 -10.03
N ALA A 49 17.64 2.48 -10.96
CA ALA A 49 17.50 3.93 -11.08
C ALA A 49 16.31 4.44 -10.27
N PHE A 50 16.46 5.62 -9.73
CA PHE A 50 15.46 6.33 -8.94
C PHE A 50 15.45 7.81 -9.29
N GLU A 51 14.32 8.45 -9.14
CA GLU A 51 14.22 9.91 -9.14
C GLU A 51 14.60 10.41 -7.74
N PRO A 52 15.65 11.25 -7.62
CA PRO A 52 16.14 11.69 -6.32
C PRO A 52 15.23 12.77 -5.71
N VAL A 53 15.08 12.71 -4.40
CA VAL A 53 14.43 13.74 -3.58
C VAL A 53 15.40 14.18 -2.51
N LEU A 54 15.51 15.50 -2.31
CA LEU A 54 16.37 16.08 -1.28
C LEU A 54 15.77 15.82 0.11
N VAL A 55 16.59 15.32 1.01
CA VAL A 55 16.23 15.06 2.40
C VAL A 55 17.33 15.58 3.31
N GLU A 56 16.98 15.98 4.52
CA GLU A 56 17.94 16.35 5.54
C GLU A 56 18.68 15.13 6.08
N GLY A 57 19.95 15.34 6.43
CA GLY A 57 20.81 14.29 6.99
C GLY A 57 21.85 13.78 6.00
N ARG A 58 22.64 12.77 6.42
CA ARG A 58 23.74 12.17 5.66
C ARG A 58 23.46 10.76 5.16
N ALA A 59 22.29 10.23 5.47
CA ALA A 59 21.89 8.89 5.09
C ALA A 59 20.98 8.91 3.86
N LEU A 60 21.11 7.88 3.02
CA LEU A 60 20.16 7.61 1.94
C LEU A 60 18.86 7.04 2.55
N LYS A 61 17.73 7.58 2.13
CA LYS A 61 16.41 7.03 2.47
C LYS A 61 15.94 6.16 1.32
N LEU A 62 16.07 4.85 1.49
CA LEU A 62 15.61 3.86 0.53
C LEU A 62 14.18 3.41 0.87
N HIS A 63 13.33 3.28 -0.16
CA HIS A 63 11.99 2.76 0.03
C HIS A 63 12.05 1.30 0.55
N PRO A 64 11.32 0.94 1.63
CA PRO A 64 11.42 -0.39 2.25
C PRO A 64 11.14 -1.56 1.30
N LEU A 65 10.24 -1.41 0.33
CA LEU A 65 9.96 -2.45 -0.66
C LEU A 65 11.14 -2.80 -1.56
N ASN A 66 12.10 -1.90 -1.73
CA ASN A 66 13.30 -2.13 -2.54
C ASN A 66 14.42 -2.82 -1.75
N CYS A 67 14.32 -2.92 -0.43
CA CYS A 67 15.32 -3.61 0.40
C CYS A 67 15.55 -5.06 -0.03
N THR A 68 14.49 -5.75 -0.41
CA THR A 68 14.58 -7.16 -0.88
C THR A 68 15.42 -7.27 -2.16
N ALA A 69 15.27 -6.35 -3.12
CA ALA A 69 16.02 -6.35 -4.37
C ALA A 69 17.51 -6.08 -4.16
N PHE A 70 17.86 -5.17 -3.26
CA PHE A 70 19.25 -4.85 -2.90
C PHE A 70 19.82 -5.79 -1.84
N ASN A 71 19.02 -6.64 -1.24
CA ASN A 71 19.36 -7.37 -0.02
C ASN A 71 19.94 -6.42 1.05
N ALA A 72 19.29 -5.27 1.22
CA ALA A 72 19.71 -4.19 2.11
C ALA A 72 18.87 -4.15 3.38
N ASP A 73 19.49 -3.77 4.47
CA ASP A 73 18.84 -3.43 5.73
C ASP A 73 19.33 -2.06 6.24
N PHE A 74 18.79 -1.58 7.33
CA PHE A 74 19.08 -0.25 7.86
C PHE A 74 19.98 -0.28 9.10
N ASP A 75 20.86 -1.28 9.18
CA ASP A 75 21.79 -1.49 10.30
C ASP A 75 23.16 -0.81 10.10
N GLY A 76 23.35 -0.12 8.98
CA GLY A 76 24.61 0.54 8.62
C GLY A 76 25.14 0.16 7.24
N ASP A 77 24.33 -0.48 6.41
CA ASP A 77 24.65 -0.78 5.02
C ASP A 77 25.08 0.47 4.24
N GLN A 78 26.04 0.30 3.34
CA GLN A 78 26.50 1.34 2.43
C GLN A 78 26.02 1.08 1.01
N MET A 79 25.65 2.15 0.31
CA MET A 79 25.27 2.12 -1.09
C MET A 79 26.04 3.17 -1.90
N ALA A 80 26.34 2.85 -3.16
CA ALA A 80 26.92 3.80 -4.09
C ALA A 80 25.83 4.49 -4.89
N ILE A 81 26.00 5.80 -5.13
CA ILE A 81 25.17 6.60 -6.03
C ILE A 81 25.98 6.83 -7.30
N HIS A 82 25.41 6.48 -8.46
CA HIS A 82 25.96 6.75 -9.77
C HIS A 82 25.06 7.75 -10.49
N VAL A 83 25.68 8.81 -11.03
CA VAL A 83 24.97 9.88 -11.73
C VAL A 83 25.25 9.75 -13.24
N PRO A 84 24.28 9.38 -14.08
CA PRO A 84 24.46 9.33 -15.52
C PRO A 84 24.59 10.75 -16.07
N LEU A 85 25.66 11.03 -16.85
CA LEU A 85 25.97 12.37 -17.33
C LEU A 85 25.46 12.62 -18.75
N SER A 86 25.50 11.61 -19.64
CA SER A 86 25.03 11.79 -21.02
C SER A 86 23.51 11.59 -21.14
N ALA A 87 22.92 12.20 -22.15
CA ALA A 87 21.48 12.07 -22.41
C ALA A 87 21.08 10.61 -22.71
N GLU A 88 21.95 9.87 -23.40
CA GLU A 88 21.75 8.45 -23.70
C GLU A 88 21.75 7.62 -22.41
N ALA A 89 22.72 7.85 -21.51
CA ALA A 89 22.80 7.15 -20.23
C ALA A 89 21.60 7.47 -19.32
N GLN A 90 21.12 8.70 -19.33
CA GLN A 90 19.91 9.10 -18.59
C GLN A 90 18.66 8.42 -19.17
N ALA A 91 18.56 8.33 -20.49
CA ALA A 91 17.45 7.63 -21.15
C ALA A 91 17.46 6.12 -20.82
N GLU A 92 18.62 5.46 -20.88
CA GLU A 92 18.77 4.06 -20.49
C GLU A 92 18.41 3.84 -19.00
N ALA A 93 18.89 4.71 -18.11
CA ALA A 93 18.56 4.65 -16.68
C ALA A 93 17.05 4.75 -16.44
N ARG A 94 16.37 5.66 -17.15
CA ARG A 94 14.92 5.88 -17.03
C ARG A 94 14.08 4.75 -17.64
N ILE A 95 14.44 4.28 -18.82
CA ILE A 95 13.62 3.28 -19.55
C ILE A 95 13.88 1.87 -19.03
N LEU A 96 15.15 1.49 -18.83
CA LEU A 96 15.53 0.12 -18.53
C LEU A 96 15.74 -0.16 -17.04
N MET A 97 16.21 0.83 -16.25
CA MET A 97 16.70 0.60 -14.90
C MET A 97 15.81 1.22 -13.80
N LEU A 98 14.78 1.98 -14.15
CA LEU A 98 13.89 2.58 -13.16
C LEU A 98 13.24 1.50 -12.30
N SER A 99 13.24 1.68 -11.00
CA SER A 99 12.72 0.69 -10.03
C SER A 99 11.25 0.36 -10.30
N ALA A 100 10.43 1.35 -10.66
CA ALA A 100 9.01 1.15 -10.98
C ALA A 100 8.78 0.23 -12.21
N ASN A 101 9.76 0.14 -13.13
CA ASN A 101 9.68 -0.74 -14.31
C ASN A 101 10.27 -2.13 -14.05
N ASN A 102 10.92 -2.35 -12.89
CA ASN A 102 11.63 -3.58 -12.56
C ASN A 102 11.02 -4.28 -11.34
N LEU A 103 9.71 -4.46 -11.35
CA LEU A 103 8.96 -5.09 -10.25
C LEU A 103 9.00 -6.63 -10.27
N LEU A 104 9.51 -7.24 -11.36
CA LEU A 104 9.54 -8.70 -11.53
C LEU A 104 10.95 -9.27 -11.36
N ARG A 105 11.03 -10.41 -10.68
CA ARG A 105 12.26 -11.19 -10.58
C ARG A 105 12.60 -11.85 -11.93
N PRO A 106 13.85 -11.76 -12.38
CA PRO A 106 14.25 -12.39 -13.65
C PRO A 106 14.25 -13.92 -13.59
N GLN A 107 14.28 -14.51 -12.39
CA GLN A 107 14.38 -15.95 -12.19
C GLN A 107 13.06 -16.69 -12.46
N ASP A 108 11.96 -16.18 -11.96
CA ASP A 108 10.64 -16.85 -11.97
C ASP A 108 9.51 -15.95 -12.48
N GLY A 109 9.80 -14.71 -12.84
CA GLY A 109 8.80 -13.75 -13.27
C GLY A 109 7.81 -13.32 -12.16
N GLY A 110 8.03 -13.74 -10.93
CA GLY A 110 7.23 -13.30 -9.79
C GLY A 110 7.61 -11.90 -9.32
N PRO A 111 6.74 -11.22 -8.55
CA PRO A 111 7.05 -9.90 -8.03
C PRO A 111 8.22 -9.94 -7.05
N VAL A 112 9.16 -8.99 -7.18
CA VAL A 112 10.27 -8.81 -6.24
C VAL A 112 9.88 -7.90 -5.08
N THR A 113 9.08 -6.89 -5.37
CA THR A 113 8.58 -5.90 -4.42
C THR A 113 7.32 -6.42 -3.73
N VAL A 114 7.49 -7.33 -2.79
CA VAL A 114 6.39 -7.88 -1.99
C VAL A 114 6.51 -7.33 -0.57
N PRO A 115 5.42 -6.89 0.05
CA PRO A 115 5.42 -6.45 1.44
C PRO A 115 6.00 -7.51 2.38
N THR A 116 6.82 -7.06 3.33
CA THR A 116 7.49 -7.93 4.31
C THR A 116 7.36 -7.33 5.72
N GLN A 117 7.64 -8.14 6.74
CA GLN A 117 7.72 -7.71 8.14
C GLN A 117 6.50 -6.87 8.57
N ASP A 118 6.71 -5.63 8.99
CA ASP A 118 5.68 -4.75 9.55
C ASP A 118 4.55 -4.45 8.57
N MET A 119 4.83 -4.41 7.26
CA MET A 119 3.80 -4.21 6.24
C MET A 119 2.83 -5.39 6.16
N VAL A 120 3.33 -6.62 6.34
CA VAL A 120 2.48 -7.83 6.43
C VAL A 120 1.66 -7.79 7.71
N LEU A 121 2.28 -7.41 8.83
CA LEU A 121 1.60 -7.27 10.10
C LEU A 121 0.48 -6.22 10.04
N GLY A 122 0.77 -5.03 9.46
CA GLY A 122 -0.22 -3.98 9.27
C GLY A 122 -1.39 -4.41 8.38
N SER A 123 -1.11 -5.11 7.27
CA SER A 123 -2.15 -5.63 6.38
C SER A 123 -2.98 -6.73 7.06
N TYR A 124 -2.34 -7.59 7.84
CA TYR A 124 -3.01 -8.60 8.66
C TYR A 124 -3.94 -7.92 9.68
N TYR A 125 -3.43 -6.94 10.41
CA TYR A 125 -4.19 -6.19 11.40
C TYR A 125 -5.40 -5.50 10.79
N LEU A 126 -5.27 -4.82 9.64
CA LEU A 126 -6.40 -4.17 8.97
C LEU A 126 -7.48 -5.15 8.51
N THR A 127 -7.09 -6.34 8.05
CA THR A 127 -8.05 -7.31 7.50
C THR A 127 -8.58 -8.30 8.52
N PHE A 128 -8.07 -8.25 9.75
CA PHE A 128 -8.54 -9.07 10.85
C PHE A 128 -9.97 -8.70 11.23
N GLU A 129 -10.76 -9.67 11.66
CA GLU A 129 -12.15 -9.49 12.08
C GLU A 129 -12.34 -10.07 13.48
N ARG A 130 -12.92 -9.29 14.36
CA ARG A 130 -13.36 -9.73 15.69
C ARG A 130 -14.36 -8.72 16.26
N PHE A 131 -15.23 -9.17 17.14
CA PHE A 131 -15.95 -8.28 18.02
C PHE A 131 -14.98 -7.65 19.02
N GLU A 132 -15.06 -6.35 19.17
CA GLU A 132 -14.13 -5.66 20.07
C GLU A 132 -14.40 -6.02 21.52
N ASN A 133 -13.32 -6.22 22.26
CA ASN A 133 -13.41 -6.37 23.72
C ASN A 133 -13.64 -4.98 24.31
N GLY A 134 -14.57 -4.85 25.23
CA GLY A 134 -14.85 -3.61 25.96
C GLY A 134 -13.68 -3.07 26.81
N VAL A 135 -12.41 -3.29 26.44
CA VAL A 135 -11.25 -2.77 27.16
C VAL A 135 -10.57 -1.72 26.32
N SER A 136 -10.72 -0.45 26.68
CA SER A 136 -9.99 0.67 26.11
C SER A 136 -8.48 0.49 26.28
N GLN A 137 -7.71 0.69 25.22
CA GLN A 137 -6.27 0.90 25.32
C GLN A 137 -5.94 2.38 25.61
N MET A 138 -6.95 3.25 25.72
CA MET A 138 -6.80 4.65 26.12
C MET A 138 -7.60 4.90 27.40
N ASP A 139 -6.99 5.60 28.34
CA ASP A 139 -7.51 5.87 29.68
C ASP A 139 -8.78 6.78 29.74
N ASN A 140 -9.57 6.85 28.70
CA ASN A 140 -10.80 7.63 28.65
C ASN A 140 -12.00 6.74 28.36
N ASP A 141 -12.78 6.46 29.39
CA ASP A 141 -14.03 5.68 29.38
C ASP A 141 -15.18 6.27 28.51
N GLU A 142 -14.96 7.38 27.82
CA GLU A 142 -15.99 8.11 27.06
C GLU A 142 -16.19 7.63 25.60
N PHE A 143 -15.34 6.72 25.08
CA PHE A 143 -15.32 6.38 23.66
C PHE A 143 -15.67 4.91 23.33
N TRP A 144 -16.64 4.36 24.01
CA TRP A 144 -17.10 3.00 23.73
C TRP A 144 -18.28 3.00 22.77
N PRO A 145 -18.31 2.10 21.76
CA PRO A 145 -19.55 1.78 21.06
C PRO A 145 -20.60 1.33 22.10
N GLN A 146 -21.73 2.01 22.14
CA GLN A 146 -22.75 1.82 23.20
C GLN A 146 -23.44 0.44 23.15
N ASP A 147 -23.18 -0.37 22.09
CA ASP A 147 -23.85 -1.63 21.80
C ASP A 147 -22.88 -2.83 21.71
N ILE A 148 -21.86 -2.88 22.58
CA ILE A 148 -20.97 -4.05 22.63
C ILE A 148 -21.67 -5.19 23.38
N ASP A 149 -21.89 -6.29 22.68
CA ASP A 149 -22.23 -7.55 23.35
C ASP A 149 -20.97 -8.19 23.92
N PHE A 150 -20.75 -8.00 25.23
CA PHE A 150 -19.60 -8.52 25.95
C PHE A 150 -19.47 -10.05 25.87
N ALA A 151 -20.55 -10.78 25.63
CA ALA A 151 -20.53 -12.22 25.48
C ALA A 151 -19.85 -12.67 24.18
N LEU A 152 -19.80 -11.77 23.18
CA LEU A 152 -19.19 -12.01 21.87
C LEU A 152 -17.80 -11.38 21.74
N ALA A 153 -17.39 -10.60 22.73
CA ALA A 153 -16.13 -9.87 22.72
C ALA A 153 -14.94 -10.81 22.45
N GLY A 154 -14.10 -10.44 21.48
CA GLY A 154 -12.92 -11.22 21.08
C GLY A 154 -13.19 -12.38 20.11
N LYS A 155 -14.44 -12.78 19.89
CA LYS A 155 -14.79 -13.81 18.91
C LYS A 155 -14.80 -13.24 17.49
N ARG A 156 -14.56 -14.11 16.51
CA ARG A 156 -14.81 -13.83 15.10
C ARG A 156 -16.24 -14.22 14.74
N TYR A 157 -16.85 -13.52 13.78
CA TYR A 157 -18.21 -13.84 13.34
C TYR A 157 -18.35 -15.29 12.85
N ASP A 158 -17.30 -15.83 12.19
CA ASP A 158 -17.28 -17.19 11.68
C ASP A 158 -17.20 -18.26 12.79
N GLU A 159 -16.76 -17.88 13.99
CA GLU A 159 -16.66 -18.75 15.17
C GLU A 159 -17.94 -18.79 16.01
N LEU A 160 -18.92 -17.96 15.67
CA LEU A 160 -20.20 -17.90 16.37
C LEU A 160 -21.09 -19.09 15.99
N THR A 161 -21.85 -19.60 16.96
CA THR A 161 -22.92 -20.56 16.72
C THR A 161 -24.08 -19.91 15.95
N ASP A 162 -24.94 -20.71 15.34
CA ASP A 162 -26.09 -20.18 14.58
C ASP A 162 -27.06 -19.40 15.49
N GLU A 163 -27.18 -19.79 16.76
CA GLU A 163 -27.97 -19.06 17.76
C GLU A 163 -27.34 -17.71 18.10
N GLU A 164 -26.02 -17.66 18.31
CA GLU A 164 -25.28 -16.41 18.54
C GLU A 164 -25.37 -15.49 17.31
N LYS A 165 -25.22 -16.03 16.09
CA LYS A 165 -25.37 -15.23 14.84
C LYS A 165 -26.76 -14.62 14.70
N ALA A 166 -27.80 -15.33 15.11
CA ALA A 166 -29.17 -14.82 15.08
C ALA A 166 -29.43 -13.73 16.12
N SER A 167 -28.68 -13.71 17.23
CA SER A 167 -28.77 -12.71 18.30
C SER A 167 -27.97 -11.45 18.03
N VAL A 168 -26.97 -11.51 17.11
CA VAL A 168 -26.08 -10.40 16.79
C VAL A 168 -26.80 -9.35 15.95
N ASN A 169 -26.94 -8.16 16.48
CA ASN A 169 -27.45 -7.01 15.75
C ASN A 169 -26.26 -6.22 15.14
N LEU A 170 -25.92 -6.49 13.89
CA LEU A 170 -24.86 -5.75 13.18
C LEU A 170 -25.41 -4.39 12.73
N HIS A 171 -24.62 -3.32 12.97
CA HIS A 171 -24.95 -2.00 12.45
C HIS A 171 -24.94 -1.97 10.93
N VAL A 172 -25.99 -1.36 10.34
CA VAL A 172 -26.16 -1.23 8.90
C VAL A 172 -25.89 0.20 8.48
N TYR A 173 -24.95 0.38 7.56
CA TYR A 173 -24.57 1.67 6.99
C TYR A 173 -25.00 1.77 5.52
N ARG A 174 -25.45 2.97 5.14
CA ARG A 174 -25.92 3.25 3.78
C ARG A 174 -24.83 3.07 2.72
N ASP A 175 -23.62 3.48 3.05
CA ASP A 175 -22.44 3.42 2.17
C ASP A 175 -21.13 3.35 2.99
N GLU A 176 -20.01 3.18 2.28
CA GLU A 176 -18.69 3.11 2.89
C GLU A 176 -18.30 4.41 3.60
N ASP A 177 -18.76 5.57 3.11
CA ASP A 177 -18.37 6.87 3.65
C ASP A 177 -19.08 7.13 4.97
N GLU A 178 -20.33 6.72 5.11
CA GLU A 178 -21.05 6.76 6.38
C GLU A 178 -20.37 5.85 7.42
N ALA A 179 -19.98 4.62 7.03
CA ALA A 179 -19.24 3.71 7.91
C ALA A 179 -17.88 4.29 8.32
N MET A 180 -17.16 4.94 7.41
CA MET A 180 -15.90 5.62 7.72
C MET A 180 -16.09 6.82 8.64
N LEU A 181 -17.20 7.56 8.50
CA LEU A 181 -17.53 8.66 9.42
C LEU A 181 -17.78 8.13 10.83
N ALA A 182 -18.59 7.07 10.95
CA ALA A 182 -18.85 6.42 12.24
C ALA A 182 -17.54 5.90 12.90
N TYR A 183 -16.59 5.39 12.11
CA TYR A 183 -15.27 5.02 12.62
C TYR A 183 -14.47 6.24 13.10
N ASN A 184 -14.46 7.35 12.35
CA ASN A 184 -13.77 8.57 12.75
C ASN A 184 -14.37 9.19 14.01
N ASP A 185 -15.68 9.04 14.21
CA ASP A 185 -16.40 9.47 15.41
C ASP A 185 -16.30 8.46 16.57
N HIS A 186 -15.47 7.43 16.42
CA HIS A 186 -15.24 6.36 17.40
C HIS A 186 -16.50 5.57 17.83
N LEU A 187 -17.52 5.52 16.98
CA LEU A 187 -18.75 4.76 17.24
C LEU A 187 -18.56 3.26 16.98
N ILE A 188 -17.63 2.92 16.10
CA ILE A 188 -17.31 1.52 15.73
C ILE A 188 -15.80 1.30 15.69
N GLY A 189 -15.37 0.09 16.00
CA GLY A 189 -13.97 -0.33 15.93
C GLY A 189 -13.54 -0.77 14.53
N ILE A 190 -12.22 -0.80 14.30
CA ILE A 190 -11.63 -1.14 13.00
C ILE A 190 -11.88 -2.60 12.60
N HIS A 191 -11.97 -3.51 13.58
CA HIS A 191 -12.12 -4.95 13.38
C HIS A 191 -13.57 -5.42 13.50
N GLN A 192 -14.46 -4.56 13.96
CA GLN A 192 -15.84 -4.93 14.22
C GLN A 192 -16.57 -5.23 12.90
N PRO A 193 -17.27 -6.37 12.82
CA PRO A 193 -18.12 -6.68 11.67
C PRO A 193 -19.32 -5.74 11.60
N ILE A 194 -19.56 -5.18 10.44
CA ILE A 194 -20.66 -4.28 10.11
C ILE A 194 -21.31 -4.69 8.79
N LEU A 195 -22.48 -4.14 8.53
CA LEU A 195 -23.18 -4.31 7.26
C LEU A 195 -23.15 -3.00 6.48
N VAL A 196 -22.66 -3.05 5.25
CA VAL A 196 -22.57 -1.88 4.37
C VAL A 196 -23.26 -2.17 3.06
N ARG A 197 -24.08 -1.23 2.60
CA ARG A 197 -24.71 -1.31 1.28
C ARG A 197 -23.72 -0.95 0.20
N THR A 198 -23.41 -1.93 -0.64
CA THR A 198 -22.54 -1.75 -1.82
C THR A 198 -23.40 -1.62 -3.07
N VAL A 199 -23.08 -0.63 -3.90
CA VAL A 199 -23.75 -0.38 -5.19
C VAL A 199 -22.75 -0.60 -6.31
N LYS A 200 -23.09 -1.45 -7.29
CA LYS A 200 -22.24 -1.70 -8.46
C LYS A 200 -23.09 -1.78 -9.72
N GLN A 201 -22.49 -1.45 -10.85
CA GLN A 201 -23.12 -1.64 -12.15
C GLN A 201 -23.14 -3.13 -12.50
N MET A 202 -24.29 -3.65 -12.82
CA MET A 202 -24.51 -5.02 -13.25
C MET A 202 -24.08 -5.23 -14.72
N PRO A 203 -23.86 -6.47 -15.16
CA PRO A 203 -23.50 -6.76 -16.56
C PRO A 203 -24.55 -6.27 -17.57
N ASP A 204 -25.80 -6.17 -17.17
CA ASP A 204 -26.92 -5.64 -17.96
C ASP A 204 -26.94 -4.10 -18.06
N GLY A 205 -26.00 -3.41 -17.42
CA GLY A 205 -25.91 -1.96 -17.37
C GLY A 205 -26.77 -1.28 -16.30
N THR A 206 -27.61 -2.02 -15.57
CA THR A 206 -28.38 -1.47 -14.46
C THR A 206 -27.57 -1.33 -13.18
N MET A 207 -28.00 -0.47 -12.25
CA MET A 207 -27.37 -0.31 -10.96
C MET A 207 -28.00 -1.27 -9.96
N GLY A 208 -27.24 -2.25 -9.49
CA GLY A 208 -27.64 -3.16 -8.44
C GLY A 208 -27.06 -2.76 -7.08
N SER A 209 -27.70 -3.19 -6.00
CA SER A 209 -27.18 -2.98 -4.64
C SER A 209 -27.41 -4.20 -3.77
N LYS A 210 -26.46 -4.48 -2.88
CA LYS A 210 -26.52 -5.54 -1.86
C LYS A 210 -25.92 -5.06 -0.57
N VAL A 211 -26.44 -5.53 0.54
CA VAL A 211 -25.83 -5.32 1.85
C VAL A 211 -24.79 -6.42 2.06
N VAL A 212 -23.54 -6.01 2.29
CA VAL A 212 -22.38 -6.89 2.42
C VAL A 212 -21.82 -6.77 3.83
N ARG A 213 -21.47 -7.89 4.44
CA ARG A 213 -20.76 -7.92 5.73
C ARG A 213 -19.28 -7.65 5.52
N VAL A 214 -18.78 -6.66 6.24
CA VAL A 214 -17.37 -6.22 6.13
C VAL A 214 -16.90 -5.58 7.43
N THR A 215 -15.61 -5.33 7.59
CA THR A 215 -15.05 -4.51 8.67
C THR A 215 -14.50 -3.20 8.10
N ILE A 216 -14.38 -2.16 8.92
CA ILE A 216 -13.76 -0.89 8.50
C ILE A 216 -12.35 -1.10 7.97
N GLY A 217 -11.55 -1.92 8.63
CA GLY A 217 -10.20 -2.22 8.17
C GLY A 217 -10.17 -2.85 6.77
N ARG A 218 -11.12 -3.75 6.46
CA ARG A 218 -11.25 -4.34 5.12
C ARG A 218 -11.72 -3.32 4.08
N ILE A 219 -12.60 -2.37 4.45
CA ILE A 219 -12.98 -1.27 3.55
C ILE A 219 -11.75 -0.43 3.20
N ILE A 220 -10.98 0.01 4.21
CA ILE A 220 -9.75 0.79 4.02
C ILE A 220 -8.75 0.03 3.12
N PHE A 221 -8.60 -1.27 3.33
CA PHE A 221 -7.70 -2.11 2.55
C PHE A 221 -8.17 -2.26 1.09
N ASN A 222 -9.45 -2.56 0.87
CA ASN A 222 -10.03 -2.75 -0.47
C ASN A 222 -10.14 -1.47 -1.29
N ARG A 223 -10.37 -0.29 -0.68
CA ARG A 223 -10.31 1.02 -1.38
C ARG A 223 -8.98 1.24 -2.10
N ASN A 224 -7.98 0.59 -1.61
CA ASN A 224 -6.62 0.72 -2.09
C ASN A 224 -6.21 -0.33 -3.14
N ILE A 225 -7.06 -1.28 -3.45
CA ILE A 225 -6.78 -2.38 -4.37
C ILE A 225 -7.78 -2.31 -5.53
N PRO A 226 -7.33 -2.55 -6.77
CA PRO A 226 -8.24 -2.72 -7.90
C PRO A 226 -9.28 -3.81 -7.61
N GLN A 227 -10.54 -3.53 -7.91
CA GLN A 227 -11.66 -4.43 -7.58
C GLN A 227 -12.01 -5.40 -8.72
N ASP A 228 -11.03 -5.71 -9.57
CA ASP A 228 -11.14 -6.59 -10.75
C ASP A 228 -10.05 -7.66 -10.79
N LEU A 229 -9.38 -7.92 -9.66
CA LEU A 229 -8.28 -8.88 -9.58
C LEU A 229 -8.72 -10.35 -9.64
N GLY A 230 -10.04 -10.63 -9.55
CA GLY A 230 -10.61 -11.96 -9.70
C GLY A 230 -10.37 -12.88 -8.50
N PHE A 231 -10.23 -12.34 -7.30
CA PHE A 231 -10.28 -13.14 -6.07
C PHE A 231 -11.71 -13.58 -5.76
N VAL A 232 -12.68 -12.74 -6.14
CA VAL A 232 -14.11 -13.02 -6.06
C VAL A 232 -14.63 -13.35 -7.43
N LYS A 233 -15.28 -14.50 -7.59
CA LYS A 233 -15.95 -14.89 -8.82
C LYS A 233 -17.28 -14.11 -8.94
N ARG A 234 -17.27 -13.04 -9.72
CA ARG A 234 -18.42 -12.11 -9.86
C ARG A 234 -19.46 -12.55 -10.87
N VAL A 235 -19.02 -13.26 -11.90
CA VAL A 235 -19.87 -13.77 -12.97
C VAL A 235 -19.63 -15.25 -13.18
N ASP A 236 -20.69 -15.97 -13.56
CA ASP A 236 -20.61 -17.38 -13.94
C ASP A 236 -20.06 -17.55 -15.35
N GLU A 237 -19.94 -18.82 -15.79
CA GLU A 237 -19.51 -19.17 -17.15
C GLU A 237 -20.49 -18.65 -18.24
N ASN A 238 -21.72 -18.40 -17.86
CA ASN A 238 -22.78 -17.85 -18.72
C ASN A 238 -22.83 -16.31 -18.75
N GLY A 239 -21.96 -15.62 -17.96
CA GLY A 239 -21.98 -14.18 -17.83
C GLY A 239 -23.00 -13.63 -16.82
N GLU A 240 -23.73 -14.50 -16.10
CA GLU A 240 -24.70 -14.12 -15.08
C GLU A 240 -24.01 -13.73 -13.77
N PRO A 241 -24.52 -12.72 -13.04
CA PRO A 241 -23.94 -12.28 -11.78
C PRO A 241 -24.13 -13.36 -10.69
N THR A 242 -23.04 -13.69 -10.00
CA THR A 242 -23.08 -14.61 -8.85
C THR A 242 -23.57 -13.92 -7.59
N GLU A 243 -23.85 -14.69 -6.54
CA GLU A 243 -24.20 -14.15 -5.20
C GLU A 243 -23.14 -13.22 -4.64
N ASN A 244 -21.86 -13.43 -5.00
CA ASN A 244 -20.71 -12.66 -4.52
C ASN A 244 -20.39 -11.45 -5.41
N TYR A 245 -21.25 -11.10 -6.39
CA TYR A 245 -21.01 -10.00 -7.33
C TYR A 245 -20.65 -8.68 -6.63
N PHE A 246 -21.32 -8.39 -5.52
CA PHE A 246 -21.16 -7.14 -4.75
C PHE A 246 -20.04 -7.18 -3.74
N ASP A 247 -19.48 -8.36 -3.43
CA ASP A 247 -18.46 -8.51 -2.41
C ASP A 247 -17.16 -7.80 -2.80
N TYR A 248 -16.37 -7.46 -1.78
CA TYR A 248 -15.02 -6.90 -1.96
C TYR A 248 -14.06 -7.99 -2.45
N GLU A 249 -13.01 -7.59 -3.15
CA GLU A 249 -11.99 -8.53 -3.65
C GLU A 249 -11.31 -9.28 -2.50
N ILE A 250 -11.03 -8.61 -1.39
CA ILE A 250 -10.39 -9.22 -0.24
C ILE A 250 -11.38 -9.28 0.93
N THR A 251 -11.88 -10.48 1.18
CA THR A 251 -12.79 -10.82 2.28
C THR A 251 -12.11 -11.62 3.37
N GLU A 252 -10.93 -12.17 3.09
CA GLU A 252 -10.13 -12.97 4.02
C GLU A 252 -9.06 -12.12 4.71
N VAL A 253 -8.46 -12.69 5.77
CA VAL A 253 -7.32 -12.08 6.46
C VAL A 253 -6.08 -12.09 5.56
N CYS A 254 -5.47 -10.92 5.38
CA CYS A 254 -4.40 -10.72 4.42
C CYS A 254 -3.02 -11.04 4.99
N GLY A 255 -2.54 -12.26 4.75
CA GLY A 255 -1.17 -12.66 5.06
C GLY A 255 -0.20 -12.48 3.88
N LYS A 256 1.09 -12.77 4.11
CA LYS A 256 2.18 -12.61 3.11
C LYS A 256 1.88 -13.28 1.76
N LYS A 257 1.30 -14.48 1.76
CA LYS A 257 0.99 -15.21 0.52
C LYS A 257 -0.08 -14.51 -0.31
N LEU A 258 -1.12 -13.99 0.36
CA LEU A 258 -2.21 -13.27 -0.31
C LEU A 258 -1.72 -11.92 -0.86
N LEU A 259 -0.91 -11.18 -0.10
CA LEU A 259 -0.25 -9.95 -0.57
C LEU A 259 0.57 -10.20 -1.84
N GLY A 260 1.38 -11.25 -1.87
CA GLY A 260 2.14 -11.62 -3.07
C GLY A 260 1.23 -11.90 -4.28
N LYS A 261 0.10 -12.59 -4.07
CA LYS A 261 -0.89 -12.83 -5.13
C LYS A 261 -1.58 -11.57 -5.61
N ILE A 262 -1.88 -10.62 -4.71
CA ILE A 262 -2.48 -9.33 -5.06
C ILE A 262 -1.54 -8.56 -5.99
N VAL A 263 -0.27 -8.44 -5.62
CA VAL A 263 0.75 -7.75 -6.43
C VAL A 263 0.93 -8.45 -7.79
N ASP A 264 1.07 -9.78 -7.81
CA ASP A 264 1.22 -10.56 -9.04
C ASP A 264 0.03 -10.38 -10.00
N ARG A 265 -1.21 -10.48 -9.48
CA ARG A 265 -2.42 -10.27 -10.30
C ARG A 265 -2.55 -8.84 -10.78
N THR A 266 -2.23 -7.84 -9.93
CA THR A 266 -2.24 -6.44 -10.33
C THR A 266 -1.27 -6.18 -11.48
N ILE A 267 -0.07 -6.74 -11.44
CA ILE A 267 0.91 -6.62 -12.54
C ILE A 267 0.41 -7.30 -13.82
N LYS A 268 -0.23 -8.47 -13.72
CA LYS A 268 -0.71 -9.24 -14.86
C LYS A 268 -1.95 -8.67 -15.55
N LEU A 269 -2.87 -8.11 -14.79
CA LEU A 269 -4.15 -7.59 -15.29
C LEU A 269 -4.07 -6.11 -15.67
N HIS A 270 -3.26 -5.37 -14.96
CA HIS A 270 -3.01 -3.95 -15.19
C HIS A 270 -1.59 -3.73 -15.71
N ASN A 271 -1.01 -2.60 -15.43
CA ASN A 271 0.35 -2.25 -15.82
C ASN A 271 1.24 -2.03 -14.59
N PHE A 272 2.55 -1.86 -14.83
CA PHE A 272 3.52 -1.58 -13.76
C PHE A 272 3.23 -0.28 -13.00
N THR A 273 2.65 0.72 -13.66
CA THR A 273 2.32 2.01 -13.04
C THR A 273 1.25 1.84 -11.96
N ILE A 274 0.16 1.14 -12.28
CA ILE A 274 -0.91 0.86 -11.30
C ILE A 274 -0.38 -0.04 -10.18
N ALA A 275 0.45 -1.03 -10.50
CA ALA A 275 1.07 -1.88 -9.50
C ALA A 275 1.99 -1.08 -8.55
N ALA A 276 2.77 -0.14 -9.07
CA ALA A 276 3.58 0.77 -8.26
C ALA A 276 2.71 1.65 -7.35
N GLU A 277 1.62 2.23 -7.87
CA GLU A 277 0.67 3.00 -7.05
C GLU A 277 0.04 2.16 -5.94
N VAL A 278 -0.33 0.92 -6.23
CA VAL A 278 -0.87 -0.03 -5.21
C VAL A 278 0.17 -0.27 -4.13
N LEU A 279 1.43 -0.44 -4.49
CA LEU A 279 2.51 -0.67 -3.54
C LEU A 279 2.83 0.59 -2.71
N ASP A 280 2.97 1.75 -3.35
CA ASP A 280 3.40 2.98 -2.68
C ASP A 280 2.30 3.60 -1.81
N ASN A 281 1.13 3.85 -2.41
CA ASN A 281 0.05 4.57 -1.72
C ASN A 281 -0.76 3.69 -0.77
N LYS A 282 -0.75 2.38 -1.00
CA LYS A 282 -1.81 1.53 -0.51
C LYS A 282 -1.32 0.53 0.53
N ILE A 283 -0.21 -0.11 0.28
CA ILE A 283 0.37 -1.07 1.24
C ILE A 283 1.31 -0.34 2.21
N GLY A 284 2.10 0.63 1.74
CA GLY A 284 2.97 1.43 2.58
C GLY A 284 2.20 2.28 3.60
N ARG A 285 1.07 2.90 3.21
CA ARG A 285 0.23 3.68 4.14
C ARG A 285 -0.56 2.83 5.13
N ALA A 286 -0.92 1.61 4.76
CA ALA A 286 -1.61 0.69 5.66
C ALA A 286 -0.72 0.25 6.83
N SER A 287 0.60 0.23 6.66
CA SER A 287 1.55 -0.12 7.72
C SER A 287 1.92 1.05 8.64
N CYS A 288 1.58 2.29 8.25
CA CYS A 288 1.91 3.50 9.02
C CYS A 288 0.75 4.02 9.90
N ARG A 289 -0.38 3.35 9.93
CA ARG A 289 -1.53 3.61 10.81
C ARG A 289 -1.69 2.48 11.80
#